data_f36a32fca437a14bdce1cca446a203f7
#
_entry.id   f36a32fca437a14bdce1cca446a203f7
#
_cell.length_a   1.000
_cell.length_b   1.000
_cell.length_c   1.000
_cell.angle_alpha   90.00
_cell.angle_beta   90.00
_cell.angle_gamma   90.00
#
_symmetry.space_group_name_H-M   'P 1'
#
loop_
_entity.id
_entity.type
_entity.pdbx_description
1 polymer ?
#
loop_
_entity_poly.entity_id
_entity_poly.type
_entity_poly.pdbx_seq_one_letter_code
_entity_poly.pdbx_strand_id
1 'polypeptide(L)'
;MKTATRRRALTVEMTSGSLWKNILLFSLPLMMTQVLEVLFNLSDVAIAGKYAYNTYVALGSVGSTTTLVTLFTGLLIGLGGGVNVAVARGLGMGNDEDVEHTTHSSFLICLAMGVLTCLVCVFFAEPMLRLLHTKEEFLPGAVLYLKLYALGLPAMGIYNCGNGILSATGDTKRPLLYLTVAGVLNVILNLVFVIGCGMAAEGVAIASAIAQWVSALLIIIHLLHRKDACRLDIRRLRLHHLASKRVLLIGIPSGLQNAIFAVANLFVQAGLNSFDEITVSGAAAAANADTLVFNMMAAFYTACASFVSRNWGAGRKERILKSYYISMLYAAVVGVLVGVLLTVFGREFLGLFADKPEVIDAGVDRLRIMAFSYWIGPLMDASIAASRGLGRSVAPTVMVIMGSCVFRVVWIYTVFAFYKTIPSLYLLYFFSWAITGAAETLYFRKVYKQCMAGMLA
;
A
#
# COMPACT_ATOMS: atom_id res chain seq x y z
N MET A 1 14.55 -29.06 -19.79
CA MET A 1 13.09 -29.01 -20.03
C MET A 1 12.27 -28.92 -18.71
N LYS A 2 12.50 -29.75 -17.69
CA LYS A 2 11.71 -29.71 -16.41
C LYS A 2 11.79 -28.38 -15.64
N THR A 3 12.90 -27.65 -15.68
CA THR A 3 13.08 -26.37 -15.01
C THR A 3 12.32 -25.21 -15.70
N ALA A 4 12.20 -25.23 -17.02
CA ALA A 4 11.44 -24.22 -17.78
C ALA A 4 9.92 -24.40 -17.60
N THR A 5 9.45 -25.65 -17.50
CA THR A 5 8.03 -25.97 -17.26
C THR A 5 7.60 -25.59 -15.84
N ARG A 6 8.46 -25.78 -14.84
CA ARG A 6 8.19 -25.39 -13.44
C ARG A 6 8.20 -23.86 -13.24
N ARG A 7 8.99 -23.11 -14.02
CA ARG A 7 8.98 -21.63 -14.02
C ARG A 7 7.69 -21.08 -14.62
N ARG A 8 7.16 -21.67 -15.72
CA ARG A 8 5.88 -21.26 -16.31
C ARG A 8 4.68 -21.46 -15.37
N ALA A 9 4.76 -22.39 -14.42
CA ALA A 9 3.68 -22.67 -13.46
C ALA A 9 3.56 -21.60 -12.33
N LEU A 10 4.57 -20.75 -12.14
CA LEU A 10 4.60 -19.72 -11.08
C LEU A 10 4.29 -18.31 -11.60
N THR A 11 4.43 -18.07 -12.91
CA THR A 11 4.20 -16.75 -13.52
C THR A 11 2.90 -16.70 -14.29
N VAL A 12 2.17 -15.61 -14.14
CA VAL A 12 0.92 -15.35 -14.86
C VAL A 12 1.22 -14.66 -16.18
N GLU A 13 0.70 -15.18 -17.29
CA GLU A 13 0.84 -14.55 -18.61
C GLU A 13 -0.10 -13.35 -18.74
N MET A 14 0.44 -12.17 -19.10
CA MET A 14 -0.34 -10.93 -19.12
C MET A 14 -0.80 -10.53 -20.54
N THR A 15 -0.04 -10.95 -21.57
CA THR A 15 -0.26 -10.51 -22.96
C THR A 15 -1.11 -11.47 -23.76
N SER A 16 -1.33 -12.70 -23.29
CA SER A 16 -2.12 -13.73 -23.95
C SER A 16 -3.11 -14.44 -23.01
N GLY A 17 -3.97 -15.27 -23.55
CA GLY A 17 -4.96 -16.02 -22.77
C GLY A 17 -6.11 -15.17 -22.19
N SER A 18 -6.90 -15.78 -21.29
CA SER A 18 -8.05 -15.14 -20.65
C SER A 18 -7.61 -14.10 -19.60
N LEU A 19 -8.00 -12.84 -19.82
CA LEU A 19 -7.72 -11.75 -18.86
C LEU A 19 -8.43 -11.98 -17.51
N TRP A 20 -9.66 -12.48 -17.52
CA TRP A 20 -10.40 -12.78 -16.30
C TRP A 20 -9.62 -13.72 -15.38
N LYS A 21 -9.22 -14.86 -15.92
CA LYS A 21 -8.45 -15.86 -15.18
C LYS A 21 -7.09 -15.31 -14.75
N ASN A 22 -6.38 -14.62 -15.64
CA ASN A 22 -5.02 -14.18 -15.40
C ASN A 22 -4.97 -13.04 -14.38
N ILE A 23 -5.87 -12.06 -14.44
CA ILE A 23 -5.97 -10.98 -13.43
C ILE A 23 -6.32 -11.57 -12.06
N LEU A 24 -7.27 -12.50 -11.99
CA LEU A 24 -7.62 -13.15 -10.72
C LEU A 24 -6.44 -13.92 -10.12
N LEU A 25 -5.79 -14.78 -10.90
CA LEU A 25 -4.63 -15.58 -10.45
C LEU A 25 -3.43 -14.71 -10.05
N PHE A 26 -3.26 -13.55 -10.68
CA PHE A 26 -2.25 -12.56 -10.31
C PHE A 26 -2.58 -11.86 -9.00
N SER A 27 -3.85 -11.46 -8.82
CA SER A 27 -4.29 -10.68 -7.68
C SER A 27 -4.43 -11.50 -6.39
N LEU A 28 -4.77 -12.79 -6.47
CA LEU A 28 -4.96 -13.62 -5.27
C LEU A 28 -3.72 -13.66 -4.34
N PRO A 29 -2.49 -13.92 -4.84
CA PRO A 29 -1.32 -13.87 -3.97
C PRO A 29 -1.06 -12.46 -3.42
N LEU A 30 -1.33 -11.41 -4.19
CA LEU A 30 -1.20 -10.03 -3.72
C LEU A 30 -2.22 -9.71 -2.61
N MET A 31 -3.47 -10.16 -2.74
CA MET A 31 -4.46 -10.04 -1.68
C MET A 31 -3.99 -10.73 -0.39
N MET A 32 -3.47 -11.96 -0.51
CA MET A 32 -2.91 -12.67 0.64
C MET A 32 -1.73 -11.92 1.26
N THR A 33 -0.85 -11.32 0.45
CA THR A 33 0.25 -10.47 0.92
C THR A 33 -0.30 -9.32 1.76
N GLN A 34 -1.30 -8.60 1.27
CA GLN A 34 -1.91 -7.47 1.96
C GLN A 34 -2.61 -7.87 3.27
N VAL A 35 -3.33 -9.00 3.27
CA VAL A 35 -3.96 -9.54 4.48
C VAL A 35 -2.91 -9.92 5.52
N LEU A 36 -1.82 -10.57 5.10
CA LEU A 36 -0.72 -10.94 6.00
C LEU A 36 -0.01 -9.72 6.58
N GLU A 37 0.21 -8.66 5.79
CA GLU A 37 0.78 -7.40 6.31
C GLU A 37 -0.09 -6.79 7.41
N VAL A 38 -1.41 -6.77 7.23
CA VAL A 38 -2.34 -6.32 8.27
C VAL A 38 -2.27 -7.20 9.52
N LEU A 39 -2.25 -8.53 9.36
CA LEU A 39 -2.16 -9.46 10.48
C LEU A 39 -0.84 -9.33 11.25
N PHE A 40 0.28 -9.12 10.56
CA PHE A 40 1.57 -8.92 11.22
C PHE A 40 1.60 -7.59 11.99
N ASN A 41 1.08 -6.50 11.40
CA ASN A 41 0.96 -5.22 12.10
C ASN A 41 0.06 -5.30 13.34
N LEU A 42 -1.06 -6.02 13.24
CA LEU A 42 -1.95 -6.27 14.38
C LEU A 42 -1.25 -7.11 15.47
N SER A 43 -0.44 -8.09 15.06
CA SER A 43 0.37 -8.90 15.98
C SER A 43 1.41 -8.04 16.72
N ASP A 44 2.08 -7.13 16.03
CA ASP A 44 3.05 -6.20 16.62
C ASP A 44 2.39 -5.36 17.72
N VAL A 45 1.24 -4.74 17.39
CA VAL A 45 0.47 -3.93 18.34
C VAL A 45 -0.05 -4.77 19.51
N ALA A 46 -0.57 -5.98 19.25
CA ALA A 46 -1.08 -6.87 20.28
C ALA A 46 0.01 -7.34 21.25
N ILE A 47 1.19 -7.68 20.73
CA ILE A 47 2.33 -8.12 21.56
C ILE A 47 2.83 -6.95 22.42
N ALA A 48 3.01 -5.77 21.83
CA ALA A 48 3.40 -4.56 22.57
C ALA A 48 2.37 -4.19 23.65
N GLY A 49 1.08 -4.27 23.32
CA GLY A 49 -0.02 -3.89 24.21
C GLY A 49 -0.36 -4.91 25.31
N LYS A 50 0.12 -6.16 25.23
CA LYS A 50 -0.22 -7.20 26.21
C LYS A 50 0.98 -7.64 27.05
N TYR A 51 2.18 -7.65 26.48
CA TYR A 51 3.34 -8.29 27.11
C TYR A 51 4.51 -7.34 27.39
N ALA A 52 4.51 -6.09 26.90
CA ALA A 52 5.56 -5.15 27.20
C ALA A 52 5.61 -4.75 28.68
N TYR A 53 6.80 -4.46 29.22
CA TYR A 53 7.02 -4.10 30.64
C TYR A 53 6.11 -2.95 31.12
N ASN A 54 5.91 -1.91 30.27
CA ASN A 54 4.91 -0.87 30.51
C ASN A 54 4.00 -0.80 29.28
N THR A 55 2.95 -1.60 29.28
CA THR A 55 2.04 -1.77 28.13
C THR A 55 1.40 -0.46 27.68
N TYR A 56 1.05 0.42 28.61
CA TYR A 56 0.46 1.72 28.31
C TYR A 56 1.44 2.63 27.53
N VAL A 57 2.67 2.76 28.05
CA VAL A 57 3.71 3.58 27.40
C VAL A 57 4.18 2.94 26.09
N ALA A 58 4.33 1.62 26.04
CA ALA A 58 4.71 0.91 24.82
C ALA A 58 3.69 1.09 23.70
N LEU A 59 2.40 0.91 24.01
CA LEU A 59 1.31 1.08 23.07
C LEU A 59 1.18 2.54 22.60
N GLY A 60 1.30 3.50 23.54
CA GLY A 60 1.30 4.92 23.23
C GLY A 60 2.48 5.34 22.37
N SER A 61 3.66 4.76 22.58
CA SER A 61 4.87 5.01 21.79
C SER A 61 4.71 4.49 20.36
N VAL A 62 4.26 3.24 20.18
CA VAL A 62 3.99 2.65 18.84
C VAL A 62 2.90 3.45 18.13
N GLY A 63 1.78 3.72 18.81
CA GLY A 63 0.65 4.45 18.24
C GLY A 63 1.01 5.85 17.76
N SER A 64 1.82 6.59 18.53
CA SER A 64 2.28 7.95 18.18
C SER A 64 3.15 7.97 16.91
N THR A 65 3.83 6.88 16.56
CA THR A 65 4.69 6.80 15.37
C THR A 65 3.94 6.37 14.10
N THR A 66 2.72 5.84 14.23
CA THR A 66 1.98 5.21 13.11
C THR A 66 1.85 6.13 11.89
N THR A 67 1.57 7.42 12.08
CA THR A 67 1.45 8.39 10.99
C THR A 67 2.76 8.55 10.22
N LEU A 68 3.90 8.67 10.92
CA LEU A 68 5.22 8.81 10.30
C LEU A 68 5.64 7.52 9.60
N VAL A 69 5.42 6.37 10.24
CA VAL A 69 5.67 5.07 9.63
C VAL A 69 4.86 4.93 8.34
N THR A 70 3.56 5.22 8.37
CA THR A 70 2.68 5.15 7.17
C THR A 70 3.14 6.10 6.07
N LEU A 71 3.59 7.30 6.41
CA LEU A 71 4.10 8.29 5.47
C LEU A 71 5.34 7.76 4.72
N PHE A 72 6.34 7.30 5.45
CA PHE A 72 7.61 6.84 4.87
C PHE A 72 7.45 5.50 4.15
N THR A 73 6.70 4.56 4.71
CA THR A 73 6.41 3.27 4.05
C THR A 73 5.57 3.47 2.79
N GLY A 74 4.57 4.36 2.84
CA GLY A 74 3.75 4.71 1.67
C GLY A 74 4.57 5.28 0.51
N LEU A 75 5.60 6.09 0.81
CA LEU A 75 6.54 6.58 -0.21
C LEU A 75 7.31 5.44 -0.89
N LEU A 76 7.85 4.50 -0.11
CA LEU A 76 8.61 3.36 -0.63
C LEU A 76 7.72 2.38 -1.41
N ILE A 77 6.48 2.15 -0.97
CA ILE A 77 5.48 1.35 -1.70
C ILE A 77 5.15 2.01 -3.04
N GLY A 78 4.96 3.33 -3.06
CA GLY A 78 4.71 4.09 -4.29
C GLY A 78 5.84 3.96 -5.31
N LEU A 79 7.10 3.99 -4.85
CA LEU A 79 8.27 3.75 -5.70
C LEU A 79 8.25 2.33 -6.29
N GLY A 80 7.93 1.31 -5.49
CA GLY A 80 7.76 -0.07 -5.96
C GLY A 80 6.70 -0.21 -7.06
N GLY A 81 5.60 0.55 -6.94
CA GLY A 81 4.58 0.66 -8.00
C GLY A 81 5.13 1.29 -9.30
N GLY A 82 5.98 2.32 -9.17
CA GLY A 82 6.68 2.92 -10.31
C GLY A 82 7.62 1.94 -11.01
N VAL A 83 8.36 1.15 -10.24
CA VAL A 83 9.22 0.07 -10.76
C VAL A 83 8.40 -0.96 -11.52
N ASN A 84 7.29 -1.42 -10.94
CA ASN A 84 6.39 -2.40 -11.57
C ASN A 84 5.94 -1.92 -12.95
N VAL A 85 5.41 -0.71 -13.06
CA VAL A 85 4.93 -0.14 -14.32
C VAL A 85 6.05 0.00 -15.36
N ALA A 86 7.22 0.50 -14.95
CA ALA A 86 8.35 0.72 -15.86
C ALA A 86 8.90 -0.60 -16.41
N VAL A 87 9.12 -1.60 -15.55
CA VAL A 87 9.61 -2.94 -15.93
C VAL A 87 8.55 -3.67 -16.76
N ALA A 88 7.26 -3.64 -16.37
CA ALA A 88 6.19 -4.28 -17.13
C ALA A 88 6.09 -3.74 -18.55
N ARG A 89 6.27 -2.43 -18.75
CA ARG A 89 6.30 -1.81 -20.08
C ARG A 89 7.47 -2.31 -20.92
N GLY A 90 8.70 -2.30 -20.37
CA GLY A 90 9.90 -2.78 -21.07
C GLY A 90 9.76 -4.25 -21.50
N LEU A 91 9.29 -5.07 -20.59
CA LEU A 91 8.98 -6.49 -20.87
C LEU A 91 7.87 -6.65 -21.92
N GLY A 92 6.90 -5.75 -21.96
CA GLY A 92 5.84 -5.72 -23.00
C GLY A 92 6.41 -5.41 -24.38
N MET A 93 7.33 -4.44 -24.47
CA MET A 93 8.03 -4.09 -25.70
C MET A 93 9.01 -5.16 -26.19
N GLY A 94 9.36 -6.14 -25.36
CA GLY A 94 10.40 -7.12 -25.68
C GLY A 94 11.81 -6.48 -25.72
N ASN A 95 12.03 -5.38 -25.05
CA ASN A 95 13.31 -4.68 -25.00
C ASN A 95 14.07 -5.05 -23.73
N ASP A 96 14.89 -6.10 -23.83
CA ASP A 96 15.65 -6.64 -22.71
C ASP A 96 16.68 -5.66 -22.13
N GLU A 97 17.27 -4.81 -22.97
CA GLU A 97 18.22 -3.78 -22.54
C GLU A 97 17.51 -2.70 -21.68
N ASP A 98 16.33 -2.22 -22.11
CA ASP A 98 15.54 -1.26 -21.34
C ASP A 98 15.08 -1.85 -20.00
N VAL A 99 14.74 -3.16 -19.97
CA VAL A 99 14.38 -3.88 -18.73
C VAL A 99 15.60 -3.98 -17.80
N GLU A 100 16.77 -4.33 -18.30
CA GLU A 100 18.01 -4.40 -17.52
C GLU A 100 18.36 -3.03 -16.93
N HIS A 101 18.36 -1.98 -17.74
CA HIS A 101 18.59 -0.60 -17.31
C HIS A 101 17.59 -0.15 -16.23
N THR A 102 16.30 -0.48 -16.43
CA THR A 102 15.25 -0.14 -15.48
C THR A 102 15.42 -0.90 -14.17
N THR A 103 15.78 -2.18 -14.20
CA THR A 103 16.01 -3.01 -13.02
C THR A 103 17.15 -2.46 -12.16
N HIS A 104 18.29 -2.17 -12.77
CA HIS A 104 19.47 -1.65 -12.06
C HIS A 104 19.25 -0.23 -11.51
N SER A 105 18.64 0.66 -12.31
CA SER A 105 18.31 2.02 -11.85
C SER A 105 17.30 2.00 -10.71
N SER A 106 16.27 1.15 -10.81
CA SER A 106 15.24 1.01 -9.77
C SER A 106 15.81 0.53 -8.44
N PHE A 107 16.72 -0.43 -8.48
CA PHE A 107 17.38 -0.93 -7.28
C PHE A 107 18.13 0.19 -6.55
N LEU A 108 18.94 0.96 -7.28
CA LEU A 108 19.69 2.09 -6.70
C LEU A 108 18.76 3.19 -6.17
N ILE A 109 17.70 3.54 -6.91
CA ILE A 109 16.74 4.56 -6.49
C ILE A 109 16.02 4.13 -5.21
N CYS A 110 15.51 2.91 -5.15
CA CYS A 110 14.77 2.42 -4.00
C CYS A 110 15.66 2.26 -2.76
N LEU A 111 16.91 1.81 -2.94
CA LEU A 111 17.90 1.78 -1.87
C LEU A 111 18.23 3.20 -1.37
N ALA A 112 18.52 4.14 -2.27
CA ALA A 112 18.84 5.51 -1.92
C ALA A 112 17.68 6.21 -1.19
N MET A 113 16.45 6.01 -1.65
CA MET A 113 15.26 6.56 -0.98
C MET A 113 15.02 5.89 0.38
N GLY A 114 15.24 4.58 0.51
CA GLY A 114 15.17 3.89 1.78
C GLY A 114 16.22 4.39 2.79
N VAL A 115 17.46 4.62 2.33
CA VAL A 115 18.51 5.23 3.15
C VAL A 115 18.16 6.68 3.51
N LEU A 116 17.69 7.47 2.55
CA LEU A 116 17.29 8.86 2.81
C LEU A 116 16.17 8.93 3.87
N THR A 117 15.14 8.13 3.74
CA THR A 117 14.04 8.08 4.72
C THR A 117 14.52 7.58 6.09
N CYS A 118 15.44 6.61 6.12
CA CYS A 118 16.08 6.16 7.35
C CYS A 118 16.82 7.32 8.03
N LEU A 119 17.67 8.03 7.30
CA LEU A 119 18.43 9.17 7.84
C LEU A 119 17.49 10.28 8.36
N VAL A 120 16.43 10.60 7.60
CA VAL A 120 15.42 11.57 8.05
C VAL A 120 14.78 11.12 9.37
N CYS A 121 14.37 9.86 9.49
CA CYS A 121 13.80 9.33 10.72
C CYS A 121 14.79 9.35 11.88
N VAL A 122 16.04 8.95 11.66
CA VAL A 122 17.07 8.89 12.73
C VAL A 122 17.40 10.28 13.26
N PHE A 123 17.59 11.27 12.38
CA PHE A 123 18.01 12.60 12.78
C PHE A 123 16.86 13.50 13.21
N PHE A 124 15.66 13.32 12.63
CA PHE A 124 14.52 14.20 12.86
C PHE A 124 13.34 13.52 13.58
N ALA A 125 13.54 12.34 14.19
CA ALA A 125 12.48 11.63 14.92
C ALA A 125 11.78 12.52 15.96
N GLU A 126 12.56 13.13 16.84
CA GLU A 126 12.00 13.95 17.94
C GLU A 126 11.29 15.21 17.42
N PRO A 127 11.87 16.05 16.55
CA PRO A 127 11.15 17.20 15.98
C PRO A 127 9.84 16.82 15.28
N MET A 128 9.84 15.71 14.51
CA MET A 128 8.63 15.25 13.81
C MET A 128 7.55 14.80 14.81
N LEU A 129 7.91 14.06 15.85
CA LEU A 129 6.96 13.59 16.87
C LEU A 129 6.42 14.75 17.71
N ARG A 130 7.24 15.74 18.04
CA ARG A 130 6.79 16.98 18.70
C ARG A 130 5.84 17.78 17.83
N LEU A 131 6.09 17.87 16.52
CA LEU A 131 5.19 18.50 15.55
C LEU A 131 3.82 17.81 15.49
N LEU A 132 3.77 16.50 15.70
CA LEU A 132 2.53 15.72 15.80
C LEU A 132 1.88 15.77 17.18
N HIS A 133 2.37 16.63 18.10
CA HIS A 133 1.87 16.79 19.47
C HIS A 133 1.87 15.48 20.28
N THR A 134 2.90 14.66 20.09
CA THR A 134 3.09 13.44 20.88
C THR A 134 3.25 13.83 22.36
N LYS A 135 2.51 13.15 23.25
CA LYS A 135 2.60 13.40 24.70
C LYS A 135 4.02 13.13 25.20
N GLU A 136 4.51 13.97 26.12
CA GLU A 136 5.87 13.88 26.67
C GLU A 136 6.14 12.50 27.33
N GLU A 137 5.11 11.87 27.88
CA GLU A 137 5.19 10.53 28.48
C GLU A 137 5.56 9.44 27.44
N PHE A 138 5.09 9.56 26.20
CA PHE A 138 5.35 8.59 25.12
C PHE A 138 6.55 8.97 24.27
N LEU A 139 6.97 10.22 24.30
CA LEU A 139 7.96 10.80 23.39
C LEU A 139 9.30 10.03 23.39
N PRO A 140 9.93 9.70 24.53
CA PRO A 140 11.20 8.98 24.51
C PRO A 140 11.09 7.60 23.87
N GLY A 141 10.04 6.83 24.20
CA GLY A 141 9.76 5.52 23.63
C GLY A 141 9.43 5.60 22.14
N ALA A 142 8.65 6.60 21.73
CA ALA A 142 8.29 6.82 20.33
C ALA A 142 9.51 7.20 19.47
N VAL A 143 10.40 8.06 19.98
CA VAL A 143 11.67 8.43 19.31
C VAL A 143 12.56 7.19 19.14
N LEU A 144 12.73 6.40 20.19
CA LEU A 144 13.53 5.17 20.13
C LEU A 144 12.93 4.16 19.14
N TYR A 145 11.62 3.93 19.23
CA TYR A 145 10.90 3.04 18.30
C TYR A 145 11.10 3.47 16.86
N LEU A 146 10.86 4.77 16.54
CA LEU A 146 10.96 5.28 15.18
C LEU A 146 12.38 5.17 14.63
N LYS A 147 13.41 5.46 15.44
CA LYS A 147 14.83 5.31 15.04
C LYS A 147 15.19 3.86 14.73
N LEU A 148 14.78 2.92 15.59
CA LEU A 148 15.06 1.50 15.40
C LEU A 148 14.29 0.92 14.21
N TYR A 149 13.02 1.26 14.08
CA TYR A 149 12.19 0.87 12.92
C TYR A 149 12.79 1.39 11.60
N ALA A 150 13.30 2.62 11.62
CA ALA A 150 13.89 3.27 10.45
C ALA A 150 15.09 2.52 9.88
N LEU A 151 15.82 1.76 10.68
CA LEU A 151 16.93 0.91 10.21
C LEU A 151 16.45 -0.18 9.23
N GLY A 152 15.17 -0.50 9.23
CA GLY A 152 14.56 -1.39 8.26
C GLY A 152 14.12 -0.71 6.95
N LEU A 153 13.99 0.63 6.90
CA LEU A 153 13.48 1.32 5.70
C LEU A 153 14.33 1.11 4.43
N PRO A 154 15.67 1.04 4.48
CA PRO A 154 16.48 0.67 3.31
C PRO A 154 16.11 -0.72 2.78
N ALA A 155 15.92 -1.69 3.68
CA ALA A 155 15.51 -3.04 3.32
C ALA A 155 14.09 -3.05 2.72
N MET A 156 13.18 -2.27 3.28
CA MET A 156 11.82 -2.10 2.74
C MET A 156 11.83 -1.50 1.32
N GLY A 157 12.70 -0.52 1.05
CA GLY A 157 12.89 0.03 -0.29
C GLY A 157 13.34 -1.05 -1.28
N ILE A 158 14.32 -1.86 -0.91
CA ILE A 158 14.81 -2.99 -1.70
C ILE A 158 13.70 -4.04 -1.93
N TYR A 159 12.97 -4.41 -0.87
CA TYR A 159 11.87 -5.36 -0.98
C TYR A 159 10.78 -4.88 -1.96
N ASN A 160 10.34 -3.62 -1.83
CA ASN A 160 9.33 -3.04 -2.72
C ASN A 160 9.83 -2.95 -4.18
N CYS A 161 11.11 -2.63 -4.40
CA CYS A 161 11.72 -2.69 -5.72
C CYS A 161 11.61 -4.10 -6.33
N GLY A 162 12.06 -5.11 -5.59
CA GLY A 162 12.04 -6.50 -6.04
C GLY A 162 10.62 -7.04 -6.23
N ASN A 163 9.68 -6.70 -5.34
CA ASN A 163 8.27 -7.00 -5.48
C ASN A 163 7.70 -6.37 -6.77
N GLY A 164 8.03 -5.11 -7.06
CA GLY A 164 7.67 -4.43 -8.31
C GLY A 164 8.20 -5.16 -9.55
N ILE A 165 9.47 -5.56 -9.55
CA ILE A 165 10.09 -6.31 -10.64
C ILE A 165 9.42 -7.68 -10.82
N LEU A 166 9.21 -8.44 -9.75
CA LEU A 166 8.60 -9.77 -9.80
C LEU A 166 7.14 -9.69 -10.27
N SER A 167 6.38 -8.75 -9.75
CA SER A 167 5.01 -8.49 -10.19
C SER A 167 4.96 -8.13 -11.68
N ALA A 168 5.89 -7.31 -12.19
CA ALA A 168 6.00 -7.00 -13.61
C ALA A 168 6.24 -8.23 -14.49
N THR A 169 6.89 -9.25 -13.98
CA THR A 169 7.08 -10.55 -14.67
C THR A 169 5.89 -11.52 -14.52
N GLY A 170 4.87 -11.17 -13.75
CA GLY A 170 3.73 -12.04 -13.46
C GLY A 170 3.93 -12.97 -12.25
N ASP A 171 5.01 -12.81 -11.50
CA ASP A 171 5.33 -13.63 -10.33
C ASP A 171 4.93 -12.91 -9.04
N THR A 172 3.72 -13.12 -8.58
CA THR A 172 3.21 -12.57 -7.32
C THR A 172 3.30 -13.57 -6.16
N LYS A 173 3.60 -14.85 -6.44
CA LYS A 173 3.68 -15.90 -5.43
C LYS A 173 4.97 -15.85 -4.62
N ARG A 174 6.10 -15.51 -5.26
CA ARG A 174 7.39 -15.43 -4.55
C ARG A 174 7.47 -14.26 -3.58
N PRO A 175 7.07 -13.03 -3.92
CA PRO A 175 6.96 -11.96 -2.93
C PRO A 175 6.10 -12.34 -1.72
N LEU A 176 4.95 -13.00 -1.93
CA LEU A 176 4.12 -13.53 -0.86
C LEU A 176 4.89 -14.50 0.04
N LEU A 177 5.62 -15.46 -0.56
CA LEU A 177 6.42 -16.42 0.22
C LEU A 177 7.48 -15.72 1.07
N TYR A 178 8.20 -14.74 0.50
CA TYR A 178 9.26 -14.02 1.22
C TYR A 178 8.70 -13.18 2.36
N LEU A 179 7.56 -12.53 2.13
CA LEU A 179 6.86 -11.80 3.18
C LEU A 179 6.36 -12.74 4.28
N THR A 180 5.81 -13.90 3.92
CA THR A 180 5.34 -14.89 4.89
C THR A 180 6.48 -15.37 5.79
N VAL A 181 7.64 -15.69 5.21
CA VAL A 181 8.82 -16.10 5.99
C VAL A 181 9.28 -14.98 6.92
N ALA A 182 9.37 -13.74 6.40
CA ALA A 182 9.78 -12.58 7.19
C ALA A 182 8.76 -12.25 8.29
N GLY A 183 7.46 -12.33 8.00
CA GLY A 183 6.41 -12.04 8.97
C GLY A 183 6.31 -13.07 10.08
N VAL A 184 6.46 -14.37 9.78
CA VAL A 184 6.53 -15.41 10.81
C VAL A 184 7.76 -15.18 11.69
N LEU A 185 8.91 -14.85 11.10
CA LEU A 185 10.12 -14.49 11.86
C LEU A 185 9.89 -13.25 12.73
N ASN A 186 9.21 -12.22 12.21
CA ASN A 186 8.86 -11.02 12.97
C ASN A 186 8.06 -11.37 14.22
N VAL A 187 7.00 -12.18 14.11
CA VAL A 187 6.20 -12.62 15.27
C VAL A 187 7.05 -13.38 16.29
N ILE A 188 7.90 -14.30 15.84
CA ILE A 188 8.80 -15.04 16.74
C ILE A 188 9.76 -14.09 17.45
N LEU A 189 10.38 -13.15 16.73
CA LEU A 189 11.31 -12.17 17.30
C LEU A 189 10.60 -11.21 18.27
N ASN A 190 9.37 -10.80 17.98
CA ASN A 190 8.57 -10.01 18.91
C ASN A 190 8.37 -10.73 20.25
N LEU A 191 8.02 -12.02 20.23
CA LEU A 191 7.86 -12.81 21.42
C LEU A 191 9.21 -12.95 22.19
N VAL A 192 10.30 -13.18 21.47
CA VAL A 192 11.63 -13.29 22.09
C VAL A 192 12.06 -11.96 22.72
N PHE A 193 11.96 -10.85 22.02
CA PHE A 193 12.44 -9.56 22.52
C PHE A 193 11.52 -9.00 23.61
N VAL A 194 10.21 -9.05 23.42
CA VAL A 194 9.27 -8.46 24.37
C VAL A 194 9.10 -9.36 25.60
N ILE A 195 8.88 -10.67 25.42
CA ILE A 195 8.65 -11.59 26.54
C ILE A 195 9.96 -12.13 27.10
N GLY A 196 10.89 -12.60 26.24
CA GLY A 196 12.12 -13.23 26.66
C GLY A 196 13.17 -12.23 27.19
N CYS A 197 13.31 -11.07 26.54
CA CYS A 197 14.28 -10.04 26.93
C CYS A 197 13.68 -8.90 27.77
N GLY A 198 12.35 -8.87 27.98
CA GLY A 198 11.68 -7.82 28.75
C GLY A 198 11.69 -6.44 28.09
N MET A 199 11.83 -6.38 26.77
CA MET A 199 11.84 -5.12 26.01
C MET A 199 10.41 -4.57 25.85
N ALA A 200 10.30 -3.25 25.65
CA ALA A 200 9.02 -2.60 25.37
C ALA A 200 8.80 -2.41 23.86
N ALA A 201 8.42 -1.21 23.41
CA ALA A 201 8.20 -0.89 22.00
C ALA A 201 9.46 -1.09 21.13
N GLU A 202 10.65 -0.87 21.70
CA GLU A 202 11.94 -1.04 21.01
C GLU A 202 12.16 -2.48 20.54
N GLY A 203 11.70 -3.48 21.31
CA GLY A 203 11.77 -4.89 20.91
C GLY A 203 10.99 -5.18 19.64
N VAL A 204 9.80 -4.62 19.51
CA VAL A 204 8.96 -4.73 18.31
C VAL A 204 9.61 -4.04 17.11
N ALA A 205 10.21 -2.85 17.32
CA ALA A 205 10.90 -2.12 16.25
C ALA A 205 12.11 -2.90 15.71
N ILE A 206 12.92 -3.49 16.58
CA ILE A 206 14.06 -4.33 16.20
C ILE A 206 13.59 -5.57 15.44
N ALA A 207 12.56 -6.26 15.92
CA ALA A 207 12.00 -7.44 15.26
C ALA A 207 11.52 -7.10 13.85
N SER A 208 10.81 -5.98 13.68
CA SER A 208 10.33 -5.50 12.40
C SER A 208 11.49 -5.13 11.45
N ALA A 209 12.52 -4.44 11.94
CA ALA A 209 13.69 -4.11 11.14
C ALA A 209 14.44 -5.38 10.66
N ILE A 210 14.64 -6.37 11.53
CA ILE A 210 15.26 -7.65 11.15
C ILE A 210 14.42 -8.38 10.11
N ALA A 211 13.11 -8.48 10.30
CA ALA A 211 12.20 -9.13 9.36
C ALA A 211 12.23 -8.46 7.98
N GLN A 212 12.28 -7.12 7.93
CA GLN A 212 12.42 -6.36 6.68
C GLN A 212 13.73 -6.68 5.96
N TRP A 213 14.86 -6.77 6.68
CA TRP A 213 16.15 -7.16 6.09
C TRP A 213 16.14 -8.61 5.58
N VAL A 214 15.47 -9.53 6.27
CA VAL A 214 15.34 -10.93 5.81
C VAL A 214 14.53 -10.98 4.51
N SER A 215 13.39 -10.28 4.41
CA SER A 215 12.60 -10.22 3.18
C SER A 215 13.38 -9.60 2.01
N ALA A 216 14.12 -8.53 2.27
CA ALA A 216 14.99 -7.88 1.29
C ALA A 216 16.12 -8.81 0.80
N LEU A 217 16.74 -9.54 1.71
CA LEU A 217 17.81 -10.49 1.38
C LEU A 217 17.27 -11.63 0.49
N LEU A 218 16.12 -12.19 0.83
CA LEU A 218 15.47 -13.26 0.04
C LEU A 218 15.18 -12.78 -1.38
N ILE A 219 14.67 -11.56 -1.55
CA ILE A 219 14.36 -11.01 -2.86
C ILE A 219 15.64 -10.67 -3.66
N ILE A 220 16.68 -10.13 -3.02
CA ILE A 220 17.99 -9.89 -3.65
C ILE A 220 18.59 -11.21 -4.16
N ILE A 221 18.65 -12.24 -3.32
CA ILE A 221 19.17 -13.55 -3.70
C ILE A 221 18.40 -14.09 -4.90
N HIS A 222 17.08 -13.92 -4.90
CA HIS A 222 16.26 -14.34 -6.05
C HIS A 222 16.62 -13.58 -7.32
N LEU A 223 16.75 -12.25 -7.27
CA LEU A 223 17.05 -11.42 -8.44
C LEU A 223 18.46 -11.70 -8.98
N LEU A 224 19.46 -11.96 -8.12
CA LEU A 224 20.83 -12.34 -8.51
C LEU A 224 20.87 -13.67 -9.28
N HIS A 225 20.00 -14.63 -8.93
CA HIS A 225 19.96 -15.96 -9.56
C HIS A 225 19.00 -16.03 -10.76
N ARG A 226 18.37 -14.94 -11.17
CA ARG A 226 17.56 -14.91 -12.41
C ARG A 226 18.47 -15.07 -13.65
N LYS A 227 17.84 -15.56 -14.75
CA LYS A 227 18.52 -15.79 -16.05
C LYS A 227 17.88 -14.98 -17.18
N ASP A 228 17.05 -14.00 -16.85
CA ASP A 228 16.34 -13.12 -17.78
C ASP A 228 16.78 -11.65 -17.60
N ALA A 229 16.25 -10.75 -18.40
CA ALA A 229 16.56 -9.32 -18.38
C ALA A 229 16.32 -8.62 -17.02
N CYS A 230 15.51 -9.23 -16.14
CA CYS A 230 15.29 -8.75 -14.78
C CYS A 230 16.36 -9.24 -13.77
N ARG A 231 17.46 -9.85 -14.24
CA ARG A 231 18.57 -10.25 -13.37
C ARG A 231 19.24 -9.02 -12.78
N LEU A 232 19.44 -9.03 -11.47
CA LEU A 232 20.29 -8.05 -10.81
C LEU A 232 21.76 -8.46 -10.95
N ASP A 233 22.57 -7.57 -11.52
CA ASP A 233 24.04 -7.74 -11.57
C ASP A 233 24.69 -6.58 -10.83
N ILE A 234 25.29 -6.87 -9.68
CA ILE A 234 25.91 -5.86 -8.80
C ILE A 234 27.03 -5.10 -9.53
N ARG A 235 27.72 -5.75 -10.48
CA ARG A 235 28.80 -5.12 -11.24
C ARG A 235 28.32 -4.15 -12.30
N ARG A 236 27.04 -4.24 -12.69
CA ARG A 236 26.39 -3.40 -13.71
C ARG A 236 25.44 -2.36 -13.12
N LEU A 237 25.45 -2.18 -11.80
CA LEU A 237 24.60 -1.17 -11.14
C LEU A 237 25.01 0.24 -11.61
N ARG A 238 24.09 0.85 -12.35
CA ARG A 238 24.23 2.24 -12.86
C ARG A 238 22.86 2.91 -12.90
N LEU A 239 22.85 4.22 -12.72
CA LEU A 239 21.67 5.06 -12.94
C LEU A 239 21.59 5.42 -14.42
N HIS A 240 20.60 4.86 -15.11
CA HIS A 240 20.29 5.23 -16.50
C HIS A 240 19.23 6.33 -16.50
N HIS A 241 19.55 7.48 -17.10
CA HIS A 241 18.71 8.69 -17.02
C HIS A 241 17.24 8.46 -17.41
N LEU A 242 16.99 7.81 -18.55
CA LEU A 242 15.63 7.57 -19.05
C LEU A 242 14.84 6.59 -18.17
N ALA A 243 15.50 5.51 -17.70
CA ALA A 243 14.89 4.53 -16.80
C ALA A 243 14.59 5.16 -15.45
N SER A 244 15.56 5.88 -14.85
CA SER A 244 15.40 6.59 -13.58
C SER A 244 14.27 7.60 -13.64
N LYS A 245 14.21 8.42 -14.69
CA LYS A 245 13.15 9.41 -14.91
C LYS A 245 11.77 8.75 -14.96
N ARG A 246 11.61 7.62 -15.67
CA ARG A 246 10.34 6.89 -15.74
C ARG A 246 9.89 6.37 -14.36
N VAL A 247 10.78 5.73 -13.63
CA VAL A 247 10.48 5.19 -12.29
C VAL A 247 10.08 6.31 -11.33
N LEU A 248 10.84 7.40 -11.30
CA LEU A 248 10.59 8.55 -10.40
C LEU A 248 9.30 9.29 -10.76
N LEU A 249 9.01 9.52 -12.06
CA LEU A 249 7.79 10.20 -12.50
C LEU A 249 6.50 9.43 -12.16
N ILE A 250 6.58 8.12 -11.95
CA ILE A 250 5.44 7.30 -11.54
C ILE A 250 5.48 7.08 -10.03
N GLY A 251 6.62 6.72 -9.49
CA GLY A 251 6.78 6.32 -8.10
C GLY A 251 6.65 7.47 -7.10
N ILE A 252 7.30 8.61 -7.35
CA ILE A 252 7.23 9.77 -6.42
C ILE A 252 5.79 10.31 -6.28
N PRO A 253 5.04 10.59 -7.38
CA PRO A 253 3.65 11.02 -7.22
C PRO A 253 2.78 9.99 -6.51
N SER A 254 3.01 8.68 -6.75
CA SER A 254 2.26 7.60 -6.09
C SER A 254 2.53 7.57 -4.59
N GLY A 255 3.80 7.69 -4.19
CA GLY A 255 4.19 7.73 -2.78
C GLY A 255 3.69 9.00 -2.07
N LEU A 256 3.80 10.15 -2.73
CA LEU A 256 3.29 11.42 -2.22
C LEU A 256 1.78 11.39 -2.00
N GLN A 257 1.04 10.74 -2.90
CA GLN A 257 -0.40 10.54 -2.73
C GLN A 257 -0.72 9.80 -1.43
N ASN A 258 -0.01 8.69 -1.14
CA ASN A 258 -0.22 7.93 0.11
C ASN A 258 0.08 8.79 1.35
N ALA A 259 1.14 9.59 1.30
CA ALA A 259 1.49 10.51 2.37
C ALA A 259 0.41 11.58 2.61
N ILE A 260 -0.10 12.20 1.56
CA ILE A 260 -1.15 13.23 1.64
C ILE A 260 -2.48 12.63 2.12
N PHE A 261 -2.81 11.40 1.72
CA PHE A 261 -3.97 10.69 2.27
C PHE A 261 -3.86 10.50 3.80
N ALA A 262 -2.69 10.15 4.30
CA ALA A 262 -2.47 10.02 5.74
C ALA A 262 -2.73 11.36 6.46
N VAL A 263 -2.22 12.47 5.91
CA VAL A 263 -2.49 13.81 6.45
C VAL A 263 -3.98 14.18 6.37
N ALA A 264 -4.65 13.92 5.25
CA ALA A 264 -6.08 14.19 5.09
C ALA A 264 -6.95 13.42 6.11
N ASN A 265 -6.55 12.19 6.43
CA ASN A 265 -7.24 11.39 7.44
C ASN A 265 -7.08 11.95 8.87
N LEU A 266 -6.04 12.72 9.18
CA LEU A 266 -5.92 13.41 10.47
C LEU A 266 -7.04 14.46 10.66
N PHE A 267 -7.46 15.15 9.61
CA PHE A 267 -8.60 16.07 9.69
C PHE A 267 -9.92 15.34 9.93
N VAL A 268 -10.10 14.16 9.31
CA VAL A 268 -11.27 13.31 9.57
C VAL A 268 -11.27 12.81 11.02
N GLN A 269 -10.09 12.42 11.54
CA GLN A 269 -9.93 12.01 12.93
C GLN A 269 -10.21 13.18 13.89
N ALA A 270 -9.79 14.40 13.56
CA ALA A 270 -10.12 15.57 14.36
C ALA A 270 -11.64 15.82 14.41
N GLY A 271 -12.35 15.62 13.29
CA GLY A 271 -13.81 15.64 13.26
C GLY A 271 -14.44 14.55 14.14
N LEU A 272 -13.90 13.33 14.08
CA LEU A 272 -14.35 12.20 14.91
C LEU A 272 -14.15 12.48 16.41
N ASN A 273 -13.05 13.10 16.79
CA ASN A 273 -12.73 13.42 18.19
C ASN A 273 -13.70 14.46 18.82
N SER A 274 -14.61 15.05 18.03
CA SER A 274 -15.68 15.91 18.56
C SER A 274 -16.88 15.14 19.12
N PHE A 275 -16.92 13.81 18.94
CA PHE A 275 -17.93 12.94 19.51
C PHE A 275 -17.50 12.40 20.88
N ASP A 276 -18.40 11.66 21.53
CA ASP A 276 -18.15 10.97 22.79
C ASP A 276 -17.12 9.83 22.65
N GLU A 277 -16.53 9.45 23.77
CA GLU A 277 -15.45 8.46 23.84
C GLU A 277 -15.88 7.08 23.29
N ILE A 278 -17.14 6.68 23.48
CA ILE A 278 -17.70 5.42 22.99
C ILE A 278 -17.68 5.41 21.46
N THR A 279 -18.18 6.49 20.85
CA THR A 279 -18.20 6.65 19.39
C THR A 279 -16.79 6.66 18.79
N VAL A 280 -15.85 7.39 19.42
CA VAL A 280 -14.44 7.44 18.98
C VAL A 280 -13.80 6.05 19.05
N SER A 281 -14.02 5.33 20.14
CA SER A 281 -13.48 3.98 20.34
C SER A 281 -14.06 2.97 19.34
N GLY A 282 -15.38 3.00 19.13
CA GLY A 282 -16.05 2.15 18.15
C GLY A 282 -15.58 2.43 16.71
N ALA A 283 -15.40 3.70 16.37
CA ALA A 283 -14.88 4.11 15.08
C ALA A 283 -13.42 3.67 14.87
N ALA A 284 -12.59 3.71 15.91
CA ALA A 284 -11.20 3.23 15.86
C ALA A 284 -11.14 1.71 15.62
N ALA A 285 -11.99 0.93 16.31
CA ALA A 285 -12.12 -0.51 16.07
C ALA A 285 -12.54 -0.80 14.63
N ALA A 286 -13.53 -0.07 14.10
CA ALA A 286 -14.04 -0.23 12.74
C ALA A 286 -13.00 0.17 11.66
N ALA A 287 -12.05 1.06 11.95
CA ALA A 287 -10.99 1.44 11.01
C ALA A 287 -10.09 0.26 10.59
N ASN A 288 -9.97 -0.78 11.43
CA ASN A 288 -9.26 -2.00 11.07
C ASN A 288 -9.95 -2.75 9.93
N ALA A 289 -11.29 -2.75 9.91
CA ALA A 289 -12.06 -3.32 8.81
C ALA A 289 -11.85 -2.55 7.51
N ASP A 290 -11.88 -1.22 7.55
CA ASP A 290 -11.59 -0.38 6.38
C ASP A 290 -10.22 -0.71 5.79
N THR A 291 -9.20 -0.82 6.64
CA THR A 291 -7.83 -1.14 6.24
C THR A 291 -7.77 -2.49 5.52
N LEU A 292 -8.47 -3.51 6.04
CA LEU A 292 -8.53 -4.83 5.42
C LEU A 292 -9.18 -4.76 4.03
N VAL A 293 -10.34 -4.09 3.91
CA VAL A 293 -11.06 -3.95 2.63
C VAL A 293 -10.22 -3.23 1.58
N PHE A 294 -9.62 -2.09 1.93
CA PHE A 294 -8.80 -1.31 1.01
C PHE A 294 -7.57 -2.08 0.54
N ASN A 295 -6.90 -2.78 1.44
CA ASN A 295 -5.74 -3.59 1.10
C ASN A 295 -6.11 -4.76 0.17
N MET A 296 -7.25 -5.42 0.38
CA MET A 296 -7.71 -6.46 -0.54
C MET A 296 -8.03 -5.91 -1.94
N MET A 297 -8.65 -4.73 -2.03
CA MET A 297 -8.92 -4.07 -3.31
C MET A 297 -7.63 -3.60 -4.01
N ALA A 298 -6.61 -3.16 -3.25
CA ALA A 298 -5.34 -2.66 -3.78
C ALA A 298 -4.58 -3.71 -4.62
N ALA A 299 -4.79 -5.00 -4.36
CA ALA A 299 -4.25 -6.09 -5.18
C ALA A 299 -4.73 -6.01 -6.65
N PHE A 300 -5.99 -5.66 -6.87
CA PHE A 300 -6.55 -5.50 -8.22
C PHE A 300 -6.10 -4.19 -8.89
N TYR A 301 -5.81 -3.14 -8.12
CA TYR A 301 -5.23 -1.91 -8.66
C TYR A 301 -3.79 -2.14 -9.13
N THR A 302 -3.02 -2.90 -8.37
CA THR A 302 -1.67 -3.34 -8.78
C THR A 302 -1.73 -4.21 -10.04
N ALA A 303 -2.68 -5.14 -10.11
CA ALA A 303 -2.92 -5.94 -11.31
C ALA A 303 -3.30 -5.05 -12.50
N CYS A 304 -4.20 -4.09 -12.32
CA CYS A 304 -4.60 -3.14 -13.36
C CYS A 304 -3.38 -2.42 -13.94
N ALA A 305 -2.54 -1.81 -13.09
CA ALA A 305 -1.34 -1.08 -13.53
C ALA A 305 -0.37 -2.00 -14.29
N SER A 306 -0.12 -3.21 -13.78
CA SER A 306 0.80 -4.19 -14.38
C SER A 306 0.30 -4.67 -15.75
N PHE A 307 -0.97 -5.09 -15.83
CA PHE A 307 -1.55 -5.59 -17.09
C PHE A 307 -1.70 -4.49 -18.14
N VAL A 308 -2.13 -3.28 -17.74
CA VAL A 308 -2.22 -2.13 -18.63
C VAL A 308 -0.85 -1.79 -19.19
N SER A 309 0.17 -1.66 -18.33
CA SER A 309 1.52 -1.30 -18.74
C SER A 309 2.15 -2.35 -19.64
N ARG A 310 2.01 -3.64 -19.30
CA ARG A 310 2.53 -4.76 -20.08
C ARG A 310 1.88 -4.83 -21.47
N ASN A 311 0.55 -4.70 -21.54
CA ASN A 311 -0.18 -4.73 -22.81
C ASN A 311 0.04 -3.47 -23.64
N TRP A 312 0.30 -2.32 -22.99
CA TRP A 312 0.69 -1.10 -23.69
C TRP A 312 2.05 -1.26 -24.36
N GLY A 313 3.06 -1.77 -23.64
CA GLY A 313 4.36 -2.09 -24.22
C GLY A 313 4.26 -3.08 -25.39
N ALA A 314 3.38 -4.09 -25.28
CA ALA A 314 3.14 -5.08 -26.33
C ALA A 314 2.23 -4.63 -27.48
N GLY A 315 1.75 -3.38 -27.51
CA GLY A 315 0.85 -2.87 -28.55
C GLY A 315 -0.55 -3.47 -28.54
N ARG A 316 -0.98 -4.16 -27.47
CA ARG A 316 -2.26 -4.88 -27.36
C ARG A 316 -3.41 -3.98 -26.90
N LYS A 317 -3.87 -3.08 -27.76
CA LYS A 317 -4.87 -2.01 -27.46
C LYS A 317 -6.12 -2.51 -26.75
N GLU A 318 -6.78 -3.55 -27.27
CA GLU A 318 -8.02 -4.07 -26.68
C GLU A 318 -7.82 -4.65 -25.28
N ARG A 319 -6.66 -5.23 -25.02
CA ARG A 319 -6.36 -5.82 -23.71
C ARG A 319 -6.14 -4.75 -22.63
N ILE A 320 -5.66 -3.56 -23.00
CA ILE A 320 -5.52 -2.42 -22.08
C ILE A 320 -6.86 -2.06 -21.46
N LEU A 321 -7.86 -1.79 -22.32
CA LEU A 321 -9.18 -1.37 -21.85
C LEU A 321 -9.93 -2.50 -21.10
N LYS A 322 -9.82 -3.74 -21.62
CA LYS A 322 -10.39 -4.92 -20.93
C LYS A 322 -9.74 -5.14 -19.56
N SER A 323 -8.42 -4.97 -19.41
CA SER A 323 -7.72 -5.10 -18.12
C SER A 323 -8.22 -4.07 -17.11
N TYR A 324 -8.43 -2.83 -17.53
CA TYR A 324 -8.99 -1.77 -16.69
C TYR A 324 -10.37 -2.16 -16.14
N TYR A 325 -11.32 -2.51 -17.04
CA TYR A 325 -12.69 -2.83 -16.60
C TYR A 325 -12.76 -4.11 -15.75
N ILE A 326 -12.00 -5.15 -16.09
CA ILE A 326 -11.98 -6.40 -15.33
C ILE A 326 -11.39 -6.18 -13.93
N SER A 327 -10.30 -5.44 -13.82
CA SER A 327 -9.68 -5.14 -12.50
C SER A 327 -10.61 -4.29 -11.64
N MET A 328 -11.26 -3.28 -12.23
CA MET A 328 -12.24 -2.43 -11.55
C MET A 328 -13.44 -3.26 -11.05
N LEU A 329 -13.97 -4.16 -11.89
CA LEU A 329 -15.08 -5.01 -11.52
C LEU A 329 -14.72 -5.97 -10.39
N TYR A 330 -13.55 -6.62 -10.46
CA TYR A 330 -13.10 -7.50 -9.39
C TYR A 330 -12.90 -6.74 -8.08
N ALA A 331 -12.30 -5.55 -8.11
CA ALA A 331 -12.15 -4.73 -6.92
C ALA A 331 -13.53 -4.32 -6.34
N ALA A 332 -14.48 -3.94 -7.20
CA ALA A 332 -15.84 -3.60 -6.78
C ALA A 332 -16.57 -4.81 -6.18
N VAL A 333 -16.46 -5.98 -6.80
CA VAL A 333 -17.05 -7.23 -6.28
C VAL A 333 -16.46 -7.58 -4.91
N VAL A 334 -15.14 -7.48 -4.74
CA VAL A 334 -14.50 -7.72 -3.44
C VAL A 334 -14.94 -6.69 -2.42
N GLY A 335 -14.99 -5.41 -2.77
CA GLY A 335 -15.47 -4.34 -1.88
C GLY A 335 -16.92 -4.58 -1.41
N VAL A 336 -17.81 -4.98 -2.34
CA VAL A 336 -19.22 -5.33 -2.01
C VAL A 336 -19.29 -6.58 -1.14
N LEU A 337 -18.60 -7.66 -1.52
CA LEU A 337 -18.63 -8.93 -0.77
C LEU A 337 -18.12 -8.76 0.65
N VAL A 338 -16.97 -8.12 0.82
CA VAL A 338 -16.40 -7.89 2.15
C VAL A 338 -17.24 -6.88 2.93
N GLY A 339 -17.76 -5.84 2.27
CA GLY A 339 -18.70 -4.88 2.88
C GLY A 339 -19.97 -5.54 3.40
N VAL A 340 -20.57 -6.47 2.64
CA VAL A 340 -21.73 -7.26 3.08
C VAL A 340 -21.34 -8.17 4.25
N LEU A 341 -20.22 -8.87 4.18
CA LEU A 341 -19.75 -9.71 5.29
C LEU A 341 -19.53 -8.89 6.57
N LEU A 342 -18.92 -7.71 6.46
CA LEU A 342 -18.71 -6.81 7.60
C LEU A 342 -20.05 -6.21 8.12
N THR A 343 -21.06 -6.06 7.29
CA THR A 343 -22.38 -5.61 7.74
C THR A 343 -23.12 -6.73 8.50
N VAL A 344 -22.97 -7.99 8.07
CA VAL A 344 -23.62 -9.16 8.69
C VAL A 344 -22.87 -9.59 9.95
N PHE A 345 -21.55 -9.73 9.88
CA PHE A 345 -20.68 -10.25 10.95
C PHE A 345 -19.87 -9.14 11.63
N GLY A 346 -20.32 -7.89 11.53
CA GLY A 346 -19.57 -6.73 12.06
C GLY A 346 -19.44 -6.76 13.59
N ARG A 347 -20.43 -7.27 14.30
CA ARG A 347 -20.38 -7.40 15.76
C ARG A 347 -19.30 -8.39 16.19
N GLU A 348 -19.22 -9.55 15.55
CA GLU A 348 -18.22 -10.58 15.81
C GLU A 348 -16.82 -10.07 15.47
N PHE A 349 -16.69 -9.39 14.33
CA PHE A 349 -15.42 -8.80 13.92
C PHE A 349 -14.94 -7.71 14.90
N LEU A 350 -15.83 -6.80 15.29
CA LEU A 350 -15.48 -5.72 16.24
C LEU A 350 -15.25 -6.23 17.64
N GLY A 351 -15.89 -7.34 18.05
CA GLY A 351 -15.62 -8.03 19.30
C GLY A 351 -14.19 -8.57 19.46
N LEU A 352 -13.40 -8.63 18.36
CA LEU A 352 -11.97 -8.90 18.44
C LEU A 352 -11.16 -7.69 18.94
N PHE A 353 -11.72 -6.49 18.91
CA PHE A 353 -11.04 -5.23 19.22
C PHE A 353 -11.66 -4.46 20.38
N ALA A 354 -12.88 -4.78 20.77
CA ALA A 354 -13.61 -4.09 21.83
C ALA A 354 -14.50 -5.07 22.62
N ASP A 355 -14.50 -4.92 23.96
CA ASP A 355 -15.29 -5.78 24.87
C ASP A 355 -16.65 -5.16 25.22
N LYS A 356 -16.78 -3.81 25.16
CA LYS A 356 -18.01 -3.11 25.55
C LYS A 356 -19.05 -3.13 24.42
N PRO A 357 -20.29 -3.61 24.67
CA PRO A 357 -21.34 -3.66 23.66
C PRO A 357 -21.63 -2.31 22.99
N GLU A 358 -21.61 -1.21 23.77
CA GLU A 358 -21.88 0.13 23.25
C GLU A 358 -20.82 0.60 22.24
N VAL A 359 -19.55 0.25 22.48
CA VAL A 359 -18.42 0.53 21.58
C VAL A 359 -18.58 -0.29 20.30
N ILE A 360 -18.98 -1.55 20.41
CA ILE A 360 -19.24 -2.43 19.25
C ILE A 360 -20.39 -1.86 18.42
N ASP A 361 -21.48 -1.42 19.03
CA ASP A 361 -22.62 -0.84 18.33
C ASP A 361 -22.26 0.43 17.56
N ALA A 362 -21.52 1.34 18.19
CA ALA A 362 -21.01 2.55 17.52
C ALA A 362 -20.06 2.21 16.34
N GLY A 363 -19.25 1.15 16.46
CA GLY A 363 -18.42 0.65 15.38
C GLY A 363 -19.24 0.06 14.22
N VAL A 364 -20.31 -0.68 14.52
CA VAL A 364 -21.21 -1.25 13.50
C VAL A 364 -21.91 -0.16 12.69
N ASP A 365 -22.31 0.93 13.32
CA ASP A 365 -22.94 2.06 12.60
C ASP A 365 -21.97 2.69 11.58
N ARG A 366 -20.71 2.84 11.96
CA ARG A 366 -19.66 3.26 11.01
C ARG A 366 -19.48 2.24 9.88
N LEU A 367 -19.38 0.94 10.20
CA LEU A 367 -19.19 -0.12 9.19
C LEU A 367 -20.30 -0.11 8.14
N ARG A 368 -21.55 0.10 8.54
CA ARG A 368 -22.70 0.17 7.62
C ARG A 368 -22.57 1.30 6.61
N ILE A 369 -22.16 2.50 7.06
CA ILE A 369 -21.97 3.66 6.18
C ILE A 369 -20.79 3.43 5.23
N MET A 370 -19.68 2.88 5.73
CA MET A 370 -18.49 2.62 4.92
C MET A 370 -18.74 1.47 3.93
N ALA A 371 -19.43 0.40 4.33
CA ALA A 371 -19.77 -0.72 3.44
C ALA A 371 -20.57 -0.25 2.21
N PHE A 372 -21.50 0.70 2.40
CA PHE A 372 -22.20 1.35 1.29
C PHE A 372 -21.25 2.10 0.34
N SER A 373 -20.12 2.59 0.84
CA SER A 373 -19.19 3.41 0.05
C SER A 373 -18.11 2.59 -0.67
N TYR A 374 -17.81 1.35 -0.27
CA TYR A 374 -16.68 0.57 -0.82
C TYR A 374 -16.79 0.28 -2.31
N TRP A 375 -17.98 0.12 -2.88
CA TRP A 375 -18.14 -0.21 -4.29
C TRP A 375 -17.74 0.93 -5.24
N ILE A 376 -17.73 2.19 -4.76
CA ILE A 376 -17.40 3.35 -5.59
C ILE A 376 -15.90 3.65 -5.60
N GLY A 377 -15.17 3.24 -4.55
CA GLY A 377 -13.72 3.40 -4.46
C GLY A 377 -12.96 2.87 -5.69
N PRO A 378 -13.29 1.68 -6.18
CA PRO A 378 -12.68 1.11 -7.39
C PRO A 378 -12.79 1.97 -8.65
N LEU A 379 -13.81 2.81 -8.77
CA LEU A 379 -13.92 3.74 -9.91
C LEU A 379 -12.76 4.75 -9.92
N MET A 380 -12.37 5.24 -8.76
CA MET A 380 -11.23 6.14 -8.58
C MET A 380 -9.91 5.39 -8.76
N ASP A 381 -9.66 4.37 -7.94
CA ASP A 381 -8.34 3.75 -7.83
C ASP A 381 -7.95 2.93 -9.07
N ALA A 382 -8.89 2.24 -9.73
CA ALA A 382 -8.61 1.54 -10.98
C ALA A 382 -8.30 2.52 -12.12
N SER A 383 -8.96 3.69 -12.16
CA SER A 383 -8.68 4.72 -13.17
C SER A 383 -7.29 5.34 -12.97
N ILE A 384 -6.89 5.58 -11.71
CA ILE A 384 -5.54 6.02 -11.36
C ILE A 384 -4.52 4.95 -11.76
N ALA A 385 -4.75 3.69 -11.40
CA ALA A 385 -3.87 2.57 -11.71
C ALA A 385 -3.68 2.38 -13.22
N ALA A 386 -4.76 2.47 -14.01
CA ALA A 386 -4.72 2.39 -15.46
C ALA A 386 -3.95 3.58 -16.08
N SER A 387 -4.17 4.80 -15.60
CA SER A 387 -3.44 6.00 -16.03
C SER A 387 -1.94 5.89 -15.75
N ARG A 388 -1.58 5.38 -14.56
CA ARG A 388 -0.19 5.07 -14.19
C ARG A 388 0.40 3.98 -15.07
N GLY A 389 -0.36 2.93 -15.38
CA GLY A 389 0.03 1.89 -16.32
C GLY A 389 0.36 2.42 -17.72
N LEU A 390 -0.29 3.52 -18.15
CA LEU A 390 0.04 4.26 -19.35
C LEU A 390 1.16 5.31 -19.16
N GLY A 391 1.85 5.32 -18.01
CA GLY A 391 2.96 6.22 -17.71
C GLY A 391 2.54 7.64 -17.31
N ARG A 392 1.27 7.86 -16.97
CA ARG A 392 0.74 9.16 -16.54
C ARG A 392 0.37 9.09 -15.06
N SER A 393 1.22 9.62 -14.18
CA SER A 393 1.01 9.56 -12.72
C SER A 393 0.76 10.95 -12.11
N VAL A 394 1.38 12.01 -12.62
CA VAL A 394 1.33 13.34 -11.99
C VAL A 394 -0.11 13.89 -11.97
N ALA A 395 -0.79 13.91 -13.11
CA ALA A 395 -2.15 14.46 -13.19
C ALA A 395 -3.17 13.67 -12.34
N PRO A 396 -3.21 12.32 -12.37
CA PRO A 396 -4.03 11.54 -11.43
C PRO A 396 -3.72 11.88 -9.97
N THR A 397 -2.47 11.98 -9.59
CA THR A 397 -2.10 12.34 -8.22
C THR A 397 -2.64 13.71 -7.81
N VAL A 398 -2.52 14.72 -8.68
CA VAL A 398 -3.08 16.07 -8.42
C VAL A 398 -4.60 16.02 -8.29
N MET A 399 -5.28 15.28 -9.17
CA MET A 399 -6.75 15.13 -9.12
C MET A 399 -7.21 14.47 -7.81
N VAL A 400 -6.51 13.43 -7.34
CA VAL A 400 -6.80 12.78 -6.06
C VAL A 400 -6.54 13.73 -4.89
N ILE A 401 -5.43 14.46 -4.90
CA ILE A 401 -5.14 15.44 -3.83
C ILE A 401 -6.27 16.47 -3.76
N MET A 402 -6.69 17.03 -4.88
CA MET A 402 -7.77 18.02 -4.91
C MET A 402 -9.15 17.40 -4.59
N GLY A 403 -9.51 16.32 -5.28
CA GLY A 403 -10.84 15.73 -5.21
C GLY A 403 -11.09 14.86 -3.98
N SER A 404 -10.04 14.34 -3.35
CA SER A 404 -10.18 13.54 -2.13
C SER A 404 -9.61 14.25 -0.91
N CYS A 405 -8.36 14.71 -0.94
CA CYS A 405 -7.75 15.26 0.28
C CYS A 405 -8.27 16.67 0.59
N VAL A 406 -8.16 17.61 -0.35
CA VAL A 406 -8.67 18.97 -0.16
C VAL A 406 -10.18 18.97 0.06
N PHE A 407 -10.92 18.17 -0.73
CA PHE A 407 -12.36 18.02 -0.57
C PHE A 407 -12.75 17.55 0.83
N ARG A 408 -12.02 16.58 1.43
CA ARG A 408 -12.29 16.11 2.81
C ARG A 408 -12.10 17.23 3.82
N VAL A 409 -11.04 18.01 3.69
CA VAL A 409 -10.81 19.16 4.58
C VAL A 409 -11.96 20.17 4.45
N VAL A 410 -12.32 20.56 3.23
CA VAL A 410 -13.44 21.49 2.99
C VAL A 410 -14.74 20.93 3.56
N TRP A 411 -15.04 19.64 3.36
CA TRP A 411 -16.23 18.99 3.90
C TRP A 411 -16.32 19.05 5.42
N ILE A 412 -15.21 18.80 6.11
CA ILE A 412 -15.13 18.84 7.58
C ILE A 412 -15.49 20.24 8.09
N TYR A 413 -14.94 21.30 7.47
CA TYR A 413 -15.17 22.68 7.89
C TYR A 413 -16.47 23.31 7.35
N THR A 414 -17.20 22.62 6.48
CA THR A 414 -18.48 23.09 5.93
C THR A 414 -19.63 22.16 6.32
N VAL A 415 -19.81 21.07 5.60
CA VAL A 415 -20.96 20.15 5.78
C VAL A 415 -20.97 19.51 7.16
N PHE A 416 -19.83 18.95 7.60
CA PHE A 416 -19.75 18.33 8.91
C PHE A 416 -19.84 19.36 10.05
N ALA A 417 -19.26 20.54 9.91
CA ALA A 417 -19.36 21.61 10.91
C ALA A 417 -20.81 22.04 11.14
N PHE A 418 -21.67 21.95 10.10
CA PHE A 418 -23.08 22.30 10.19
C PHE A 418 -23.93 21.17 10.78
N TYR A 419 -23.77 19.92 10.30
CA TYR A 419 -24.64 18.81 10.70
C TYR A 419 -24.16 18.01 11.92
N LYS A 420 -22.85 17.93 12.17
CA LYS A 420 -22.21 17.22 13.29
C LYS A 420 -22.79 15.83 13.62
N THR A 421 -22.99 14.98 12.61
CA THR A 421 -23.49 13.62 12.76
C THR A 421 -22.52 12.60 12.19
N ILE A 422 -22.57 11.35 12.69
CA ILE A 422 -21.74 10.26 12.19
C ILE A 422 -21.94 10.01 10.69
N PRO A 423 -23.17 9.98 10.14
CA PRO A 423 -23.35 9.90 8.70
C PRO A 423 -22.72 11.05 7.94
N SER A 424 -22.87 12.30 8.41
CA SER A 424 -22.25 13.46 7.72
C SER A 424 -20.72 13.40 7.74
N LEU A 425 -20.11 12.78 8.76
CA LEU A 425 -18.67 12.59 8.83
C LEU A 425 -18.19 11.55 7.80
N TYR A 426 -18.86 10.40 7.68
CA TYR A 426 -18.36 9.29 6.84
C TYR A 426 -18.85 9.31 5.40
N LEU A 427 -19.98 9.96 5.08
CA LEU A 427 -20.43 10.15 3.70
C LEU A 427 -19.44 10.98 2.87
N LEU A 428 -18.54 11.72 3.51
CA LEU A 428 -17.45 12.40 2.81
C LEU A 428 -16.61 11.46 1.93
N TYR A 429 -16.44 10.20 2.37
CA TYR A 429 -15.71 9.20 1.58
C TYR A 429 -16.46 8.87 0.29
N PHE A 430 -17.77 8.63 0.37
CA PHE A 430 -18.60 8.36 -0.80
C PHE A 430 -18.50 9.49 -1.83
N PHE A 431 -18.77 10.73 -1.40
CA PHE A 431 -18.75 11.89 -2.32
C PHE A 431 -17.36 12.18 -2.86
N SER A 432 -16.31 12.11 -2.04
CA SER A 432 -14.94 12.35 -2.48
C SER A 432 -14.50 11.31 -3.53
N TRP A 433 -14.83 10.03 -3.32
CA TRP A 433 -14.51 8.95 -4.27
C TRP A 433 -15.36 9.04 -5.55
N ALA A 434 -16.63 9.42 -5.45
CA ALA A 434 -17.50 9.61 -6.60
C ALA A 434 -16.99 10.72 -7.52
N ILE A 435 -16.72 11.90 -6.95
CA ILE A 435 -16.25 13.07 -7.70
C ILE A 435 -14.87 12.81 -8.29
N THR A 436 -13.93 12.31 -7.47
CA THR A 436 -12.58 12.01 -7.93
C THR A 436 -12.59 10.88 -8.96
N GLY A 437 -13.37 9.82 -8.73
CA GLY A 437 -13.50 8.69 -9.63
C GLY A 437 -14.08 9.08 -10.99
N ALA A 438 -15.06 9.97 -11.04
CA ALA A 438 -15.59 10.51 -12.29
C ALA A 438 -14.50 11.30 -13.05
N ALA A 439 -13.78 12.20 -12.37
CA ALA A 439 -12.69 12.99 -12.96
C ALA A 439 -11.56 12.08 -13.48
N GLU A 440 -11.12 11.10 -12.69
CA GLU A 440 -10.07 10.15 -13.06
C GLU A 440 -10.48 9.25 -14.25
N THR A 441 -11.75 8.82 -14.29
CA THR A 441 -12.27 8.04 -15.42
C THR A 441 -12.27 8.85 -16.72
N LEU A 442 -12.68 10.11 -16.65
CA LEU A 442 -12.63 11.02 -17.82
C LEU A 442 -11.20 11.27 -18.27
N TYR A 443 -10.30 11.49 -17.31
CA TYR A 443 -8.87 11.66 -17.60
C TYR A 443 -8.27 10.40 -18.22
N PHE A 444 -8.50 9.22 -17.64
CA PHE A 444 -8.03 7.95 -18.20
C PHE A 444 -8.53 7.75 -19.64
N ARG A 445 -9.81 8.01 -19.92
CA ARG A 445 -10.36 7.93 -21.28
C ARG A 445 -9.63 8.86 -22.26
N LYS A 446 -9.29 10.09 -21.84
CA LYS A 446 -8.51 11.03 -22.64
C LYS A 446 -7.09 10.49 -22.91
N VAL A 447 -6.39 10.05 -21.86
CA VAL A 447 -5.03 9.48 -21.97
C VAL A 447 -5.04 8.22 -22.83
N TYR A 448 -6.01 7.33 -22.64
CA TYR A 448 -6.15 6.13 -23.47
C TYR A 448 -6.27 6.48 -24.95
N LYS A 449 -7.16 7.42 -25.33
CA LYS A 449 -7.31 7.86 -26.71
C LYS A 449 -6.00 8.43 -27.28
N GLN A 450 -5.29 9.26 -26.52
CA GLN A 450 -4.00 9.83 -26.93
C GLN A 450 -2.93 8.75 -27.16
N CYS A 451 -2.80 7.81 -26.23
CA CYS A 451 -1.85 6.71 -26.34
C CYS A 451 -2.18 5.78 -27.53
N MET A 452 -3.47 5.55 -27.79
CA MET A 452 -3.89 4.70 -28.92
C MET A 452 -3.69 5.39 -30.27
N ALA A 453 -3.87 6.71 -30.36
CA ALA A 453 -3.54 7.47 -31.56
C ALA A 453 -2.03 7.44 -31.87
N GLY A 454 -1.18 7.60 -30.85
CA GLY A 454 0.28 7.51 -31.01
C GLY A 454 0.82 6.10 -31.33
N MET A 455 0.02 5.05 -31.19
CA MET A 455 0.36 3.68 -31.63
C MET A 455 -0.02 3.43 -33.10
N LEU A 456 -0.76 4.33 -33.73
CA LEU A 456 -1.20 4.25 -35.13
C LEU A 456 -0.32 5.08 -36.04
N ALA A 457 0.44 6.03 -35.48
CA ALA A 457 1.46 6.84 -36.17
C ALA A 457 2.85 6.17 -36.01
#